data_2a263114849d67700e9060c5dbd9da0a
#
_entry.id   2a263114849d67700e9060c5dbd9da0a
#
_cell.length_a   1.000
_cell.length_b   1.000
_cell.length_c   1.000
_cell.angle_alpha   90.00
_cell.angle_beta   90.00
_cell.angle_gamma   90.00
#
_symmetry.space_group_name_H-M   'P 1'
#
loop_
_entity.id
_entity.type
_entity.pdbx_description
1 polymer ?
#
loop_
_entity_poly.entity_id
_entity_poly.type
_entity_poly.pdbx_seq_one_letter_code
_entity_poly.pdbx_strand_id
1 'polypeptide(L)'
;MLAEQKLAELISDALEGLAQDIAVEAHASIGGLYDGDEVAAIRERTIHYLGGLAESLRQNDPDIFLAPVEQGVRGRLANGFTALSILSYADTAEAALLRLAANASGDPYERNRYIMSIRAMIGRSRSLITNTSKQWLAEQKTEAEQKAEGKQPTA
;
A
#
# COMPACT_ATOMS: atom_id res chain seq x y z
N MET A 1 -2.69 24.35 -12.43
CA MET A 1 -2.86 23.12 -11.66
C MET A 1 -1.50 22.63 -11.18
N LEU A 2 -1.37 22.31 -9.92
CA LEU A 2 -0.14 21.79 -9.33
C LEU A 2 0.18 20.39 -9.87
N ALA A 3 1.46 20.02 -9.88
CA ALA A 3 1.90 18.70 -10.36
C ALA A 3 1.22 17.55 -9.61
N GLU A 4 1.06 17.68 -8.31
CA GLU A 4 0.40 16.68 -7.46
C GLU A 4 -1.07 16.47 -7.85
N GLN A 5 -1.78 17.55 -8.20
CA GLN A 5 -3.17 17.46 -8.67
C GLN A 5 -3.28 16.80 -10.04
N LYS A 6 -2.34 17.10 -10.95
CA LYS A 6 -2.27 16.42 -12.25
C LYS A 6 -1.97 14.93 -12.10
N LEU A 7 -1.05 14.59 -11.21
CA LEU A 7 -0.73 13.19 -10.91
C LEU A 7 -1.95 12.46 -10.33
N ALA A 8 -2.69 13.10 -9.42
CA ALA A 8 -3.93 12.54 -8.88
C ALA A 8 -4.95 12.22 -9.98
N GLU A 9 -5.11 13.12 -10.95
CA GLU A 9 -6.00 12.89 -12.09
C GLU A 9 -5.51 11.73 -12.98
N LEU A 10 -4.21 11.65 -13.24
CA LEU A 10 -3.63 10.54 -14.00
C LEU A 10 -3.90 9.19 -13.32
N ILE A 11 -3.71 9.11 -12.02
CA ILE A 11 -3.98 7.90 -11.23
C ILE A 11 -5.49 7.57 -11.30
N SER A 12 -6.34 8.57 -11.09
CA SER A 12 -7.80 8.37 -11.10
C SER A 12 -8.30 7.91 -12.46
N ASP A 13 -7.78 8.47 -13.55
CA ASP A 13 -8.18 8.10 -14.91
C ASP A 13 -7.72 6.69 -15.29
N ALA A 14 -6.60 6.24 -14.75
CA ALA A 14 -6.03 4.91 -15.02
C ALA A 14 -6.37 3.86 -13.92
N LEU A 15 -7.20 4.21 -12.97
CA LEU A 15 -7.38 3.50 -11.71
C LEU A 15 -7.71 2.02 -11.89
N GLU A 16 -8.70 1.69 -12.69
CA GLU A 16 -9.15 0.31 -12.87
C GLU A 16 -8.10 -0.56 -13.57
N GLY A 17 -7.47 -0.03 -14.60
CA GLY A 17 -6.41 -0.72 -15.34
C GLY A 17 -5.17 -0.96 -14.48
N LEU A 18 -4.74 0.06 -13.73
CA LEU A 18 -3.62 -0.06 -12.78
C LEU A 18 -3.93 -1.10 -11.71
N ALA A 19 -5.12 -1.05 -11.13
CA ALA A 19 -5.53 -1.98 -10.08
C ALA A 19 -5.54 -3.44 -10.59
N GLN A 20 -6.00 -3.66 -11.81
CA GLN A 20 -6.00 -4.98 -12.43
C GLN A 20 -4.56 -5.48 -12.65
N ASP A 21 -3.69 -4.65 -13.21
CA ASP A 21 -2.29 -5.01 -13.46
C ASP A 21 -1.52 -5.33 -12.17
N ILE A 22 -1.70 -4.50 -11.15
CA ILE A 22 -1.10 -4.72 -9.84
C ILE A 22 -1.61 -6.01 -9.20
N ALA A 23 -2.92 -6.26 -9.28
CA ALA A 23 -3.52 -7.46 -8.70
C ALA A 23 -2.99 -8.74 -9.36
N VAL A 24 -2.91 -8.77 -10.68
CA VAL A 24 -2.36 -9.90 -11.42
C VAL A 24 -0.90 -10.15 -11.07
N GLU A 25 -0.10 -9.09 -11.04
CA GLU A 25 1.33 -9.17 -10.73
C GLU A 25 1.58 -9.59 -9.28
N ALA A 26 0.83 -9.03 -8.32
CA ALA A 26 0.92 -9.40 -6.91
C ALA A 26 0.53 -10.86 -6.69
N HIS A 27 -0.53 -11.33 -7.33
CA HIS A 27 -0.98 -12.72 -7.26
C HIS A 27 0.08 -13.68 -7.79
N ALA A 28 0.79 -13.31 -8.85
CA ALA A 28 1.79 -14.16 -9.49
C ALA A 28 3.15 -14.20 -8.77
N SER A 29 3.56 -13.08 -8.14
CA SER A 29 4.95 -12.89 -7.72
C SER A 29 5.21 -13.09 -6.23
N ILE A 30 4.20 -13.18 -5.38
CA ILE A 30 4.39 -13.26 -3.93
C ILE A 30 4.13 -14.69 -3.43
N GLY A 31 4.90 -15.62 -3.95
CA GLY A 31 5.15 -16.96 -3.42
C GLY A 31 4.15 -17.56 -2.44
N GLY A 32 2.90 -17.67 -2.79
CA GLY A 32 1.88 -18.38 -2.04
C GLY A 32 1.03 -17.56 -1.07
N LEU A 33 1.41 -16.32 -0.70
CA LEU A 33 0.64 -15.54 0.27
C LEU A 33 -0.58 -14.85 -0.33
N TYR A 34 -0.46 -14.36 -1.56
CA TYR A 34 -1.60 -13.85 -2.32
C TYR A 34 -2.26 -14.93 -3.21
N ASP A 35 -1.71 -16.13 -3.26
CA ASP A 35 -2.30 -17.27 -3.98
C ASP A 35 -3.64 -17.70 -3.37
N GLY A 36 -3.83 -17.48 -2.07
CA GLY A 36 -5.08 -17.76 -1.38
C GLY A 36 -6.18 -16.75 -1.66
N ASP A 37 -5.83 -15.58 -2.21
CA ASP A 37 -6.78 -14.55 -2.57
C ASP A 37 -7.06 -14.56 -4.07
N GLU A 38 -8.31 -14.40 -4.43
CA GLU A 38 -8.66 -14.20 -5.84
C GLU A 38 -8.15 -12.85 -6.33
N VAL A 39 -7.74 -12.79 -7.59
CA VAL A 39 -7.30 -11.56 -8.24
C VAL A 39 -8.33 -10.43 -8.08
N ALA A 40 -9.62 -10.77 -8.15
CA ALA A 40 -10.70 -9.79 -7.94
C ALA A 40 -10.66 -9.14 -6.57
N ALA A 41 -10.34 -9.89 -5.50
CA ALA A 41 -10.24 -9.37 -4.14
C ALA A 41 -9.02 -8.45 -3.99
N ILE A 42 -7.88 -8.83 -4.57
CA ILE A 42 -6.68 -8.00 -4.58
C ILE A 42 -6.95 -6.71 -5.35
N ARG A 43 -7.62 -6.80 -6.49
CA ARG A 43 -8.00 -5.65 -7.32
C ARG A 43 -8.86 -4.66 -6.54
N GLU A 44 -9.87 -5.12 -5.82
CA GLU A 44 -10.73 -4.26 -4.97
C GLU A 44 -9.91 -3.49 -3.94
N ARG A 45 -9.03 -4.17 -3.22
CA ARG A 45 -8.14 -3.51 -2.25
C ARG A 45 -7.21 -2.51 -2.92
N THR A 46 -6.74 -2.82 -4.11
CA THR A 46 -5.85 -1.93 -4.87
C THR A 46 -6.58 -0.68 -5.36
N ILE A 47 -7.84 -0.79 -5.75
CA ILE A 47 -8.68 0.37 -6.08
C ILE A 47 -8.75 1.34 -4.89
N HIS A 48 -9.00 0.82 -3.69
CA HIS A 48 -9.03 1.65 -2.48
C HIS A 48 -7.66 2.26 -2.15
N TYR A 49 -6.60 1.48 -2.29
CA TYR A 49 -5.22 1.92 -2.05
C TYR A 49 -4.83 3.07 -2.99
N LEU A 50 -5.04 2.90 -4.29
CA LEU A 50 -4.71 3.90 -5.29
C LEU A 50 -5.64 5.12 -5.22
N GLY A 51 -6.91 4.90 -4.93
CA GLY A 51 -7.89 5.97 -4.74
C GLY A 51 -7.53 6.85 -3.56
N GLY A 52 -7.10 6.26 -2.46
CA GLY A 52 -6.60 6.98 -1.28
C GLY A 52 -5.33 7.78 -1.59
N LEU A 53 -4.41 7.21 -2.37
CA LEU A 53 -3.21 7.92 -2.81
C LEU A 53 -3.56 9.14 -3.67
N ALA A 54 -4.44 8.98 -4.65
CA ALA A 54 -4.89 10.08 -5.50
C ALA A 54 -5.54 11.19 -4.68
N GLU A 55 -6.41 10.84 -3.75
CA GLU A 55 -7.08 11.81 -2.90
C GLU A 55 -6.13 12.55 -1.97
N SER A 56 -5.14 11.84 -1.40
CA SER A 56 -4.06 12.46 -0.62
C SER A 56 -3.28 13.50 -1.41
N LEU A 57 -2.95 13.17 -2.64
CA LEU A 57 -2.26 14.10 -3.55
C LEU A 57 -3.13 15.30 -3.90
N ARG A 58 -4.42 15.08 -4.15
CA ARG A 58 -5.36 16.13 -4.51
C ARG A 58 -5.57 17.12 -3.37
N GLN A 59 -5.69 16.64 -2.14
CA GLN A 59 -5.93 17.45 -0.95
C GLN A 59 -4.66 17.85 -0.19
N ASN A 60 -3.50 17.38 -0.63
CA ASN A 60 -2.22 17.58 0.06
C ASN A 60 -2.31 17.15 1.54
N ASP A 61 -2.92 16.01 1.79
CA ASP A 61 -3.09 15.41 3.12
C ASP A 61 -2.67 13.95 3.10
N PRO A 62 -1.45 13.64 3.57
CA PRO A 62 -0.92 12.27 3.55
C PRO A 62 -1.75 11.27 4.35
N ASP A 63 -2.46 11.71 5.38
CA ASP A 63 -3.22 10.83 6.28
C ASP A 63 -4.41 10.17 5.57
N ILE A 64 -4.94 10.79 4.53
CA ILE A 64 -6.00 10.20 3.71
C ILE A 64 -5.56 8.86 3.12
N PHE A 65 -4.28 8.76 2.73
CA PHE A 65 -3.68 7.53 2.23
C PHE A 65 -3.16 6.63 3.36
N LEU A 66 -2.44 7.20 4.32
CA LEU A 66 -1.69 6.44 5.31
C LEU A 66 -2.57 5.81 6.40
N ALA A 67 -3.65 6.45 6.83
CA ALA A 67 -4.51 5.89 7.86
C ALA A 67 -5.21 4.59 7.42
N PRO A 68 -5.82 4.50 6.22
CA PRO A 68 -6.34 3.23 5.72
C PRO A 68 -5.27 2.16 5.51
N VAL A 69 -4.05 2.55 5.10
CA VAL A 69 -2.93 1.60 4.95
C VAL A 69 -2.59 0.96 6.29
N GLU A 70 -2.50 1.72 7.37
CA GLU A 70 -2.22 1.19 8.70
C GLU A 70 -3.27 0.16 9.14
N GLN A 71 -4.55 0.47 8.97
CA GLN A 71 -5.65 -0.45 9.29
C GLN A 71 -5.58 -1.72 8.44
N GLY A 72 -5.32 -1.58 7.14
CA GLY A 72 -5.19 -2.70 6.22
C GLY A 72 -4.02 -3.62 6.57
N VAL A 73 -2.89 -3.06 6.98
CA VAL A 73 -1.71 -3.83 7.43
C VAL A 73 -2.05 -4.68 8.64
N ARG A 74 -2.67 -4.11 9.66
CA ARG A 74 -3.07 -4.85 10.86
C ARG A 74 -4.02 -6.01 10.53
N GLY A 75 -4.99 -5.76 9.68
CA GLY A 75 -5.92 -6.80 9.22
C GLY A 75 -5.22 -7.93 8.47
N ARG A 76 -4.27 -7.64 7.61
CA ARG A 76 -3.51 -8.65 6.87
C ARG A 76 -2.60 -9.47 7.77
N LEU A 77 -1.90 -8.82 8.71
CA LEU A 77 -1.07 -9.52 9.69
C LEU A 77 -1.91 -10.49 10.53
N ALA A 78 -3.10 -10.07 10.95
CA ALA A 78 -4.04 -10.95 11.67
C ALA A 78 -4.50 -12.14 10.84
N ASN A 79 -4.51 -12.03 9.52
CA ASN A 79 -4.89 -13.10 8.58
C ASN A 79 -3.69 -13.90 8.05
N GLY A 80 -2.51 -13.77 8.68
CA GLY A 80 -1.35 -14.60 8.37
C GLY A 80 -0.39 -14.03 7.32
N PHE A 81 -0.64 -12.83 6.81
CA PHE A 81 0.30 -12.17 5.91
C PHE A 81 1.55 -11.75 6.69
N THR A 82 2.71 -11.79 6.03
CA THR A 82 3.97 -11.31 6.60
C THR A 82 4.23 -9.85 6.20
N ALA A 83 5.06 -9.17 6.98
CA ALA A 83 5.54 -7.83 6.62
C ALA A 83 6.19 -7.83 5.23
N LEU A 84 6.97 -8.87 4.91
CA LEU A 84 7.65 -9.00 3.62
C LEU A 84 6.64 -9.06 2.47
N SER A 85 5.54 -9.81 2.59
CA SER A 85 4.52 -9.90 1.55
C SER A 85 3.81 -8.57 1.33
N ILE A 86 3.52 -7.84 2.41
CA ILE A 86 2.89 -6.53 2.34
C ILE A 86 3.83 -5.50 1.69
N LEU A 87 5.12 -5.52 2.05
CA LEU A 87 6.14 -4.66 1.43
C LEU A 87 6.32 -4.98 -0.06
N SER A 88 6.29 -6.26 -0.43
CA SER A 88 6.37 -6.67 -1.84
C SER A 88 5.18 -6.17 -2.65
N TYR A 89 3.99 -6.15 -2.07
CA TYR A 89 2.81 -5.53 -2.69
C TYR A 89 3.04 -4.04 -2.92
N ALA A 90 3.57 -3.31 -1.94
CA ALA A 90 3.89 -1.89 -2.08
C ALA A 90 4.92 -1.65 -3.19
N ASP A 91 5.91 -2.52 -3.33
CA ASP A 91 6.92 -2.46 -4.41
C ASP A 91 6.28 -2.65 -5.78
N THR A 92 5.36 -3.60 -5.91
CA THR A 92 4.60 -3.85 -7.15
C THR A 92 3.76 -2.63 -7.53
N ALA A 93 3.07 -2.05 -6.57
CA ALA A 93 2.28 -0.83 -6.78
C ALA A 93 3.16 0.36 -7.19
N GLU A 94 4.30 0.55 -6.53
CA GLU A 94 5.24 1.62 -6.89
C GLU A 94 5.75 1.46 -8.32
N ALA A 95 6.14 0.26 -8.71
CA ALA A 95 6.64 0.01 -10.06
C ALA A 95 5.58 0.36 -11.12
N ALA A 96 4.33 -0.01 -10.90
CA ALA A 96 3.23 0.32 -11.81
C ALA A 96 2.99 1.84 -11.90
N LEU A 97 3.01 2.53 -10.76
CA LEU A 97 2.84 3.99 -10.71
C LEU A 97 4.00 4.72 -11.39
N LEU A 98 5.23 4.24 -11.22
CA LEU A 98 6.40 4.83 -11.89
C LEU A 98 6.33 4.66 -13.41
N ARG A 99 5.83 3.52 -13.89
CA ARG A 99 5.59 3.32 -15.34
C ARG A 99 4.52 4.29 -15.85
N LEU A 100 3.44 4.49 -15.11
CA LEU A 100 2.42 5.48 -15.46
C LEU A 100 3.03 6.87 -15.57
N ALA A 101 3.81 7.30 -14.58
CA ALA A 101 4.46 8.60 -14.54
C ALA A 101 5.44 8.79 -15.70
N ALA A 102 6.22 7.76 -16.04
CA ALA A 102 7.20 7.79 -17.11
C ALA A 102 6.56 8.02 -18.49
N ASN A 103 5.33 7.57 -18.67
CA ASN A 103 4.60 7.66 -19.94
C ASN A 103 3.58 8.80 -19.99
N ALA A 104 3.40 9.53 -18.89
CA ALA A 104 2.31 10.49 -18.74
C ALA A 104 2.57 11.84 -19.38
N SER A 105 3.82 12.23 -19.57
CA SER A 105 4.19 13.56 -20.08
C SER A 105 5.47 13.47 -20.90
N GLY A 106 5.53 14.29 -21.96
CA GLY A 106 6.76 14.52 -22.73
C GLY A 106 7.74 15.46 -22.03
N ASP A 107 7.30 16.19 -21.01
CA ASP A 107 8.13 17.11 -20.25
C ASP A 107 8.93 16.37 -19.15
N PRO A 108 10.28 16.30 -19.25
CA PRO A 108 11.10 15.61 -18.25
C PRO A 108 10.99 16.19 -16.85
N TYR A 109 10.78 17.50 -16.73
CA TYR A 109 10.64 18.18 -15.44
C TYR A 109 9.35 17.73 -14.74
N GLU A 110 8.24 17.70 -15.46
CA GLU A 110 6.95 17.26 -14.93
C GLU A 110 6.97 15.77 -14.56
N ARG A 111 7.53 14.91 -15.42
CA ARG A 111 7.72 13.48 -15.10
C ARG A 111 8.50 13.28 -13.82
N ASN A 112 9.59 14.04 -13.65
CA ASN A 112 10.43 13.93 -12.46
C ASN A 112 9.67 14.32 -11.19
N ARG A 113 8.81 15.32 -11.27
CA ARG A 113 7.94 15.72 -10.16
C ARG A 113 6.98 14.60 -9.77
N TYR A 114 6.38 13.92 -10.74
CA TYR A 114 5.51 12.78 -10.50
C TYR A 114 6.25 11.63 -9.81
N ILE A 115 7.43 11.30 -10.32
CA ILE A 115 8.28 10.25 -9.76
C ILE A 115 8.65 10.55 -8.30
N MET A 116 9.04 11.78 -8.00
CA MET A 116 9.37 12.19 -6.65
C MET A 116 8.18 12.08 -5.70
N SER A 117 7.00 12.51 -6.13
CA SER A 117 5.77 12.43 -5.33
C SER A 117 5.38 10.97 -5.04
N ILE A 118 5.45 10.10 -6.04
CA ILE A 118 5.15 8.67 -5.88
C ILE A 118 6.13 8.04 -4.89
N ARG A 119 7.42 8.24 -5.07
CA ARG A 119 8.45 7.68 -4.20
C ARG A 119 8.32 8.16 -2.76
N ALA A 120 8.02 9.44 -2.57
CA ALA A 120 7.84 10.01 -1.24
C ALA A 120 6.65 9.35 -0.52
N MET A 121 5.50 9.24 -1.16
CA MET A 121 4.29 8.67 -0.57
C MET A 121 4.42 7.16 -0.32
N ILE A 122 4.93 6.42 -1.28
CA ILE A 122 5.14 4.97 -1.12
C ILE A 122 6.22 4.71 -0.08
N GLY A 123 7.27 5.53 -0.02
CA GLY A 123 8.30 5.44 1.02
C GLY A 123 7.73 5.61 2.42
N ARG A 124 6.82 6.56 2.61
CA ARG A 124 6.11 6.74 3.88
C ARG A 124 5.24 5.53 4.22
N SER A 125 4.57 4.96 3.23
CA SER A 125 3.77 3.75 3.45
C SER A 125 4.64 2.55 3.84
N ARG A 126 5.83 2.39 3.25
CA ARG A 126 6.78 1.33 3.64
C ARG A 126 7.23 1.48 5.10
N SER A 127 7.55 2.70 5.53
CA SER A 127 7.93 2.96 6.92
C SER A 127 6.78 2.62 7.86
N LEU A 128 5.56 2.98 7.49
CA LEU A 128 4.36 2.67 8.24
C LEU A 128 4.11 1.16 8.34
N ILE A 129 4.25 0.44 7.24
CA ILE A 129 4.12 -1.03 7.19
C ILE A 129 5.13 -1.67 8.15
N THR A 130 6.40 -1.25 8.08
CA THR A 130 7.47 -1.78 8.93
C THR A 130 7.19 -1.51 10.40
N ASN A 131 6.83 -0.29 10.77
CA ASN A 131 6.57 0.09 12.15
C ASN A 131 5.32 -0.59 12.71
N THR A 132 4.24 -0.64 11.94
CA THR A 132 3.01 -1.31 12.33
C THR A 132 3.23 -2.81 12.53
N SER A 133 4.02 -3.43 11.66
CA SER A 133 4.37 -4.85 11.76
C SER A 133 5.16 -5.16 13.04
N LYS A 134 6.12 -4.30 13.38
CA LYS A 134 6.89 -4.43 14.63
C LYS A 134 6.01 -4.32 15.87
N GLN A 135 5.10 -3.34 15.87
CA GLN A 135 4.15 -3.14 16.99
C GLN A 135 3.24 -4.34 17.13
N TRP A 136 2.69 -4.82 16.03
CA TRP A 136 1.80 -5.99 16.04
C TRP A 136 2.49 -7.24 16.57
N LEU A 137 3.74 -7.51 16.13
CA LEU A 137 4.54 -8.64 16.61
C LEU A 137 4.83 -8.52 18.10
N ALA A 138 5.15 -7.33 18.60
CA ALA A 138 5.39 -7.09 20.02
C ALA A 138 4.12 -7.33 20.85
N GLU A 139 2.95 -6.90 20.36
CA GLU A 139 1.66 -7.15 21.00
C GLU A 139 1.35 -8.66 21.05
N GLN A 140 1.61 -9.40 19.98
CA GLN A 140 1.41 -10.86 19.93
C GLN A 140 2.33 -11.59 20.90
N LYS A 141 3.57 -11.17 21.00
CA LYS A 141 4.55 -11.74 21.95
C LYS A 141 4.10 -11.52 23.39
N THR A 142 3.65 -10.33 23.74
CA THR A 142 3.15 -9.99 25.07
C THR A 142 1.93 -10.84 25.43
N GLU A 143 0.96 -10.99 24.52
CA GLU A 143 -0.20 -11.85 24.72
C GLU A 143 0.19 -13.32 24.94
N ALA A 144 1.12 -13.83 24.16
CA ALA A 144 1.61 -15.20 24.29
C ALA A 144 2.29 -15.43 25.64
N GLU A 145 3.10 -14.47 26.11
CA GLU A 145 3.75 -14.51 27.41
C GLU A 145 2.73 -14.49 28.55
N GLN A 146 1.71 -13.64 28.46
CA GLN A 146 0.62 -13.56 29.45
C GLN A 146 -0.16 -14.87 29.53
N LYS A 147 -0.47 -15.51 28.41
CA LYS A 147 -1.13 -16.81 28.35
C LYS A 147 -0.26 -17.92 28.96
N ALA A 148 1.03 -17.92 28.69
CA ALA A 148 1.99 -18.91 29.25
C ALA A 148 2.11 -18.79 30.77
N GLU A 149 1.97 -17.57 31.32
CA GLU A 149 1.98 -17.31 32.77
C GLU A 149 0.64 -17.57 33.43
N GLY A 150 -0.39 -18.00 32.71
CA GLY A 150 -1.75 -18.20 33.19
C GLY A 150 -2.52 -16.93 33.52
N LYS A 151 -2.04 -15.77 33.08
CA LYS A 151 -2.72 -14.48 33.25
C LYS A 151 -3.70 -14.26 32.12
N GLN A 152 -4.95 -13.92 32.46
CA GLN A 152 -5.90 -13.51 31.44
C GLN A 152 -5.64 -12.05 31.05
N PRO A 153 -5.72 -11.71 29.75
CA PRO A 153 -5.63 -10.32 29.35
C PRO A 153 -6.74 -9.52 30.00
N THR A 154 -6.40 -8.43 30.66
CA THR A 154 -7.36 -7.46 31.15
C THR A 154 -8.02 -6.78 29.95
N ALA A 155 -9.31 -6.91 29.90
CA ALA A 155 -10.11 -6.27 28.84
C ALA A 155 -9.92 -4.75 28.82
#